data_fa11bf2f9b69e155daef5d12b89ff917
#
_entry.id   fa11bf2f9b69e155daef5d12b89ff917
#
_cell.length_a   1.000
_cell.length_b   1.000
_cell.length_c   1.000
_cell.angle_alpha   90.00
_cell.angle_beta   90.00
_cell.angle_gamma   90.00
#
_symmetry.space_group_name_H-M   'P 1'
#
loop_
_entity.id
_entity.type
_entity.pdbx_description
1 polymer ?
#
loop_
_entity_poly.entity_id
_entity_poly.type
_entity_poly.pdbx_seq_one_letter_code
_entity_poly.pdbx_strand_id
1 'polypeptide(L)'
;MTLLDTINSREALCALNDAQLRQLCDEIRQFLVLNVARTGGHLASNLGVVELSVALERVFDTSRDRLLFDVGHQSYVHKILTGRRDEFRTLRMFGGLAGFPKPSESVTDPFVAGHASSSVSTALGMARARTLQHEDYHVVALMGDGAMTGGLAYEAMNDAGESSEQLIVILNDNGMSITPNVGGIAQHLALIRTRPGYYRIKKAYRAVTAKVPGGKCLYRLTHRLKEHWKRMLFGTTFFEVMGFEYYGPVDGHDLKRLEYMLRLVKDRRHPVLLHVITQKGKGYAPAEENSDVFHGIGHFDPEKGMEPRCGHLPTFSDTFSETIDALGAQEPRICAITAAMLRGTGLDAFAAHYPERCFDVGIAEGHAVSMAGGLAKQGMIPVVAIYSTFLQRAYDMLLQDVAMLGLHVVFAVDRAGLVGGDGETHHGVFDVNYLRSVPGMQVLCPASQAELGQMLRRAVLEMTGPVAVRYPRGCDGTFTGIAEQPCLREGSDITLVTYGTLVNEVLAAAKMLQARGISAEVLKLPSIKPLDVRTVAASMRKTGRLLVAEESVCIGCVGKELLASLRARGVGGPVRLCNLGDRFIPHGAVPELYRLAGLDAKSLADAAWEVCQNEA
;
A
#
# COMPACT_ATOMS: atom_id res chain seq x y z
N MET A 1 33.52 1.73 -15.59
CA MET A 1 32.29 1.57 -16.41
C MET A 1 31.81 0.15 -16.21
N THR A 2 30.64 -0.05 -15.65
CA THR A 2 30.06 -1.37 -15.40
C THR A 2 29.34 -1.86 -16.67
N LEU A 3 29.00 -3.15 -16.74
CA LEU A 3 28.18 -3.67 -17.84
C LEU A 3 26.80 -2.98 -17.86
N LEU A 4 26.22 -2.73 -16.68
CA LEU A 4 24.96 -2.01 -16.53
C LEU A 4 25.01 -0.60 -17.18
N ASP A 5 26.15 0.08 -17.16
CA ASP A 5 26.30 1.40 -17.79
C ASP A 5 26.18 1.35 -19.33
N THR A 6 26.36 0.19 -19.92
CA THR A 6 26.25 -0.02 -21.38
C THR A 6 24.84 -0.40 -21.85
N ILE A 7 23.93 -0.72 -20.92
CA ILE A 7 22.57 -1.14 -21.25
C ILE A 7 21.66 0.10 -21.32
N ASN A 8 21.56 0.70 -22.49
CA ASN A 8 20.74 1.87 -22.75
C ASN A 8 19.55 1.58 -23.70
N SER A 9 19.39 0.34 -24.14
CA SER A 9 18.28 -0.09 -24.97
C SER A 9 17.97 -1.59 -24.78
N ARG A 10 16.79 -1.99 -25.21
CA ARG A 10 16.37 -3.40 -25.21
C ARG A 10 17.28 -4.24 -26.13
N GLU A 11 17.72 -3.71 -27.26
CA GLU A 11 18.62 -4.39 -28.19
C GLU A 11 19.95 -4.71 -27.51
N ALA A 12 20.53 -3.75 -26.77
CA ALA A 12 21.75 -3.96 -26.00
C ALA A 12 21.57 -5.07 -24.95
N LEU A 13 20.41 -5.08 -24.24
CA LEU A 13 20.08 -6.12 -23.29
C LEU A 13 19.92 -7.49 -23.98
N CYS A 14 19.26 -7.55 -25.13
CA CYS A 14 19.05 -8.79 -25.89
C CYS A 14 20.35 -9.36 -26.49
N ALA A 15 21.35 -8.54 -26.74
CA ALA A 15 22.65 -8.95 -27.31
C ALA A 15 23.56 -9.66 -26.27
N LEU A 16 23.27 -9.57 -24.98
CA LEU A 16 24.10 -10.15 -23.94
C LEU A 16 24.10 -11.70 -23.96
N ASN A 17 25.26 -12.29 -23.77
CA ASN A 17 25.41 -13.72 -23.54
C ASN A 17 25.15 -14.11 -22.08
N ASP A 18 25.10 -15.40 -21.80
CA ASP A 18 24.76 -15.94 -20.47
C ASP A 18 25.72 -15.50 -19.34
N ALA A 19 27.00 -15.29 -19.61
CA ALA A 19 27.98 -14.83 -18.62
C ALA A 19 27.74 -13.34 -18.30
N GLN A 20 27.52 -12.53 -19.34
CA GLN A 20 27.20 -11.11 -19.22
C GLN A 20 25.86 -10.90 -18.51
N LEU A 21 24.86 -11.74 -18.76
CA LEU A 21 23.57 -11.65 -18.08
C LEU A 21 23.67 -11.92 -16.57
N ARG A 22 24.49 -12.88 -16.15
CA ARG A 22 24.76 -13.10 -14.72
C ARG A 22 25.45 -11.89 -14.09
N GLN A 23 26.50 -11.39 -14.75
CA GLN A 23 27.19 -10.18 -14.32
C GLN A 23 26.22 -8.98 -14.21
N LEU A 24 25.35 -8.77 -15.19
CA LEU A 24 24.35 -7.72 -15.18
C LEU A 24 23.41 -7.83 -13.97
N CYS A 25 22.93 -9.05 -13.66
CA CYS A 25 22.06 -9.27 -12.49
C CYS A 25 22.78 -8.91 -11.18
N ASP A 26 24.06 -9.24 -11.05
CA ASP A 26 24.85 -8.91 -9.86
C ASP A 26 25.10 -7.40 -9.77
N GLU A 27 25.41 -6.73 -10.88
CA GLU A 27 25.58 -5.27 -10.93
C GLU A 27 24.27 -4.53 -10.62
N ILE A 28 23.10 -5.01 -11.10
CA ILE A 28 21.78 -4.46 -10.75
C ILE A 28 21.52 -4.58 -9.24
N ARG A 29 21.85 -5.71 -8.61
CA ARG A 29 21.70 -5.87 -7.16
C ARG A 29 22.54 -4.87 -6.38
N GLN A 30 23.82 -4.72 -6.75
CA GLN A 30 24.70 -3.73 -6.12
C GLN A 30 24.18 -2.31 -6.31
N PHE A 31 23.72 -1.98 -7.51
CA PHE A 31 23.11 -0.69 -7.82
C PHE A 31 21.88 -0.42 -6.94
N LEU A 32 20.97 -1.39 -6.80
CA LEU A 32 19.78 -1.28 -5.96
C LEU A 32 20.14 -1.06 -4.49
N VAL A 33 21.06 -1.85 -3.93
CA VAL A 33 21.50 -1.71 -2.53
C VAL A 33 22.04 -0.32 -2.28
N LEU A 34 22.96 0.18 -3.14
CA LEU A 34 23.61 1.49 -2.97
C LEU A 34 22.62 2.67 -3.09
N ASN A 35 21.68 2.61 -4.06
CA ASN A 35 20.75 3.70 -4.25
C ASN A 35 19.64 3.70 -3.18
N VAL A 36 19.04 2.55 -2.90
CA VAL A 36 17.99 2.45 -1.88
C VAL A 36 18.52 2.75 -0.47
N ALA A 37 19.80 2.44 -0.19
CA ALA A 37 20.45 2.85 1.06
C ALA A 37 20.44 4.38 1.26
N ARG A 38 20.51 5.14 0.16
CA ARG A 38 20.51 6.61 0.18
C ARG A 38 19.12 7.24 0.17
N THR A 39 18.18 6.66 -0.58
CA THR A 39 16.86 7.27 -0.80
C THR A 39 15.76 6.64 0.05
N GLY A 40 16.02 5.45 0.61
CA GLY A 40 14.98 4.56 1.08
C GLY A 40 14.23 3.92 -0.09
N GLY A 41 13.38 2.94 0.19
CA GLY A 41 12.55 2.28 -0.82
C GLY A 41 12.26 0.81 -0.52
N HIS A 42 11.79 0.08 -1.53
CA HIS A 42 11.45 -1.33 -1.44
C HIS A 42 12.63 -2.19 -1.92
N LEU A 43 13.53 -2.59 -1.00
CA LEU A 43 14.76 -3.27 -1.39
C LEU A 43 14.58 -4.78 -1.59
N ALA A 44 14.11 -5.49 -0.57
CA ALA A 44 14.08 -6.96 -0.57
C ALA A 44 13.23 -7.55 -1.72
N SER A 45 12.11 -6.93 -2.04
CA SER A 45 11.22 -7.35 -3.12
C SER A 45 11.87 -7.21 -4.50
N ASN A 46 12.64 -6.12 -4.71
CA ASN A 46 13.35 -5.89 -5.98
C ASN A 46 14.55 -6.82 -6.15
N LEU A 47 15.31 -7.07 -5.08
CA LEU A 47 16.43 -8.03 -5.11
C LEU A 47 15.96 -9.44 -5.47
N GLY A 48 14.77 -9.83 -5.06
CA GLY A 48 14.19 -11.14 -5.34
C GLY A 48 13.75 -11.36 -6.78
N VAL A 49 13.52 -10.31 -7.56
CA VAL A 49 12.96 -10.40 -8.92
C VAL A 49 13.93 -9.94 -10.02
N VAL A 50 15.23 -9.84 -9.74
CA VAL A 50 16.20 -9.32 -10.71
C VAL A 50 16.22 -10.16 -11.98
N GLU A 51 16.44 -11.47 -11.88
CA GLU A 51 16.48 -12.37 -13.05
C GLU A 51 15.13 -12.43 -13.75
N LEU A 52 14.03 -12.44 -13.00
CA LEU A 52 12.67 -12.44 -13.56
C LEU A 52 12.41 -11.18 -14.38
N SER A 53 12.78 -10.01 -13.87
CA SER A 53 12.62 -8.73 -14.57
C SER A 53 13.51 -8.65 -15.81
N VAL A 54 14.78 -9.09 -15.72
CA VAL A 54 15.69 -9.17 -16.89
C VAL A 54 15.11 -10.09 -17.97
N ALA A 55 14.59 -11.27 -17.57
CA ALA A 55 13.97 -12.21 -18.52
C ALA A 55 12.70 -11.61 -19.18
N LEU A 56 11.89 -10.88 -18.42
CA LEU A 56 10.69 -10.20 -18.93
C LEU A 56 11.06 -9.16 -20.00
N GLU A 57 12.00 -8.26 -19.71
CA GLU A 57 12.44 -7.22 -20.66
C GLU A 57 13.10 -7.79 -21.92
N ARG A 58 13.72 -8.97 -21.84
CA ARG A 58 14.29 -9.66 -23.01
C ARG A 58 13.24 -10.36 -23.87
N VAL A 59 12.17 -10.88 -23.26
CA VAL A 59 11.14 -11.66 -23.97
C VAL A 59 10.01 -10.77 -24.49
N PHE A 60 9.61 -9.78 -23.72
CA PHE A 60 8.54 -8.84 -24.06
C PHE A 60 9.14 -7.50 -24.44
N ASP A 61 8.52 -6.83 -25.38
CA ASP A 61 8.82 -5.45 -25.74
C ASP A 61 7.87 -4.53 -24.96
N THR A 62 8.29 -4.06 -23.79
CA THR A 62 7.44 -3.26 -22.89
C THR A 62 7.07 -1.88 -23.45
N SER A 63 7.68 -1.43 -24.54
CA SER A 63 7.21 -0.26 -25.29
C SER A 63 5.92 -0.54 -26.07
N ARG A 64 5.67 -1.81 -26.40
CA ARG A 64 4.50 -2.30 -27.14
C ARG A 64 3.61 -3.19 -26.27
N ASP A 65 4.19 -4.20 -25.63
CA ASP A 65 3.52 -5.14 -24.74
C ASP A 65 3.14 -4.44 -23.42
N ARG A 66 2.12 -4.91 -22.73
CA ARG A 66 1.63 -4.32 -21.47
C ARG A 66 2.08 -5.18 -20.30
N LEU A 67 3.12 -4.73 -19.59
CA LEU A 67 3.60 -5.35 -18.36
C LEU A 67 3.04 -4.59 -17.16
N LEU A 68 2.14 -5.23 -16.42
CA LEU A 68 1.53 -4.68 -15.21
C LEU A 68 2.15 -5.33 -13.96
N PHE A 69 2.44 -4.52 -12.97
CA PHE A 69 2.93 -4.97 -11.67
C PHE A 69 1.82 -4.87 -10.63
N ASP A 70 1.51 -5.96 -9.92
CA ASP A 70 0.63 -5.90 -8.75
C ASP A 70 1.37 -5.24 -7.59
N VAL A 71 0.74 -4.32 -6.88
CA VAL A 71 1.37 -3.38 -5.95
C VAL A 71 2.40 -2.49 -6.65
N GLY A 72 3.34 -3.07 -7.37
CA GLY A 72 4.37 -2.36 -8.14
C GLY A 72 5.64 -1.97 -7.36
N HIS A 73 5.74 -2.36 -6.09
CA HIS A 73 6.93 -2.10 -5.26
C HIS A 73 8.17 -2.87 -5.73
N GLN A 74 8.01 -3.89 -6.58
CA GLN A 74 9.07 -4.72 -7.19
C GLN A 74 9.45 -4.27 -8.62
N SER A 75 9.14 -3.04 -9.02
CA SER A 75 9.33 -2.53 -10.39
C SER A 75 10.67 -1.83 -10.65
N TYR A 76 11.57 -1.75 -9.67
CA TYR A 76 12.81 -0.97 -9.80
C TYR A 76 13.73 -1.50 -10.89
N VAL A 77 13.84 -2.82 -11.03
CA VAL A 77 14.65 -3.43 -12.11
C VAL A 77 14.08 -3.07 -13.49
N HIS A 78 12.76 -3.10 -13.64
CA HIS A 78 12.07 -2.62 -14.84
C HIS A 78 12.42 -1.16 -15.14
N LYS A 79 12.32 -0.27 -14.14
CA LYS A 79 12.69 1.15 -14.31
C LYS A 79 14.15 1.34 -14.75
N ILE A 80 15.09 0.57 -14.16
CA ILE A 80 16.50 0.58 -14.52
C ILE A 80 16.69 0.21 -16.00
N LEU A 81 16.08 -0.89 -16.44
CA LEU A 81 16.26 -1.44 -17.77
C LEU A 81 15.51 -0.68 -18.87
N THR A 82 14.52 0.15 -18.48
CA THR A 82 13.72 0.99 -19.39
C THR A 82 14.12 2.46 -19.40
N GLY A 83 15.39 2.75 -19.05
CA GLY A 83 16.03 4.05 -19.30
C GLY A 83 16.01 5.03 -18.13
N ARG A 84 15.47 4.66 -16.94
CA ARG A 84 15.36 5.54 -15.77
C ARG A 84 16.46 5.32 -14.73
N ARG A 85 17.53 4.59 -15.06
CA ARG A 85 18.64 4.28 -14.15
C ARG A 85 19.25 5.52 -13.51
N ASP A 86 19.53 6.55 -14.29
CA ASP A 86 20.24 7.73 -13.84
C ASP A 86 19.41 8.63 -12.89
N GLU A 87 18.08 8.41 -12.90
CA GLU A 87 17.13 9.10 -12.03
C GLU A 87 17.02 8.46 -10.63
N PHE A 88 17.58 7.28 -10.42
CA PHE A 88 17.47 6.56 -9.14
C PHE A 88 17.99 7.33 -7.93
N ARG A 89 18.92 8.29 -8.13
CA ARG A 89 19.36 9.20 -7.07
C ARG A 89 18.22 10.08 -6.50
N THR A 90 17.12 10.23 -7.23
CA THR A 90 15.93 11.00 -6.85
C THR A 90 14.73 10.12 -6.49
N LEU A 91 14.94 8.80 -6.36
CA LEU A 91 13.87 7.85 -6.05
C LEU A 91 13.10 8.27 -4.79
N ARG A 92 11.77 8.40 -4.91
CA ARG A 92 10.83 8.81 -3.83
C ARG A 92 11.05 10.23 -3.29
N MET A 93 11.87 11.04 -3.94
CA MET A 93 12.05 12.46 -3.62
C MET A 93 11.06 13.32 -4.40
N PHE A 94 10.69 14.47 -3.86
CA PHE A 94 9.77 15.41 -4.52
C PHE A 94 10.28 15.80 -5.93
N GLY A 95 9.41 15.63 -6.93
CA GLY A 95 9.76 15.88 -8.34
C GLY A 95 10.73 14.89 -8.97
N GLY A 96 11.10 13.83 -8.26
CA GLY A 96 11.97 12.75 -8.73
C GLY A 96 11.21 11.49 -9.13
N LEU A 97 11.94 10.37 -9.22
CA LEU A 97 11.41 9.07 -9.64
C LEU A 97 10.47 8.48 -8.59
N ALA A 98 9.28 8.05 -9.00
CA ALA A 98 8.31 7.40 -8.12
C ALA A 98 8.75 5.99 -7.71
N GLY A 99 8.34 5.57 -6.50
CA GLY A 99 8.59 4.23 -5.97
C GLY A 99 7.72 3.12 -6.58
N PHE A 100 6.79 3.47 -7.49
CA PHE A 100 5.85 2.58 -8.15
C PHE A 100 5.80 2.88 -9.66
N PRO A 101 5.28 1.96 -10.52
CA PRO A 101 5.03 2.25 -11.92
C PRO A 101 4.12 3.46 -12.10
N LYS A 102 4.47 4.33 -13.05
CA LYS A 102 3.76 5.57 -13.29
C LYS A 102 3.75 5.92 -14.79
N PRO A 103 2.59 5.93 -15.47
CA PRO A 103 2.51 6.22 -16.91
C PRO A 103 3.08 7.58 -17.32
N SER A 104 3.06 8.56 -16.42
CA SER A 104 3.67 9.86 -16.67
C SER A 104 5.20 9.87 -16.67
N GLU A 105 5.86 8.81 -16.19
CA GLU A 105 7.31 8.66 -16.22
C GLU A 105 7.79 7.93 -17.48
N SER A 106 7.04 6.93 -17.93
CA SER A 106 7.42 6.13 -19.09
C SER A 106 6.22 5.45 -19.74
N VAL A 107 6.26 5.32 -21.08
CA VAL A 107 5.30 4.54 -21.86
C VAL A 107 5.37 3.03 -21.52
N THR A 108 6.47 2.58 -20.91
CA THR A 108 6.65 1.19 -20.47
C THR A 108 5.91 0.86 -19.18
N ASP A 109 5.38 1.87 -18.49
CA ASP A 109 4.50 1.73 -17.32
C ASP A 109 3.03 1.91 -17.79
N PRO A 110 2.33 0.86 -18.24
CA PRO A 110 1.01 1.02 -18.87
C PRO A 110 -0.09 1.42 -17.90
N PHE A 111 0.12 1.26 -16.60
CA PHE A 111 -0.87 1.57 -15.57
C PHE A 111 -0.23 1.97 -14.24
N VAL A 112 -0.98 2.74 -13.44
CA VAL A 112 -0.58 3.09 -12.06
C VAL A 112 -0.69 1.85 -11.18
N ALA A 113 0.28 1.65 -10.28
CA ALA A 113 0.25 0.62 -9.26
C ALA A 113 0.49 1.24 -7.86
N GLY A 114 0.22 0.49 -6.80
CA GLY A 114 0.35 0.91 -5.40
C GLY A 114 -0.46 0.02 -4.45
N HIS A 115 -1.69 -0.34 -4.84
CA HIS A 115 -2.56 -1.25 -4.09
C HIS A 115 -2.52 -2.66 -4.67
N ALA A 116 -2.63 -3.67 -3.80
CA ALA A 116 -2.56 -5.08 -4.19
C ALA A 116 -3.85 -5.59 -4.89
N SER A 117 -3.73 -6.73 -5.59
CA SER A 117 -4.79 -7.59 -6.09
C SER A 117 -5.56 -7.09 -7.32
N SER A 118 -5.25 -5.90 -7.85
CA SER A 118 -5.98 -5.31 -8.99
C SER A 118 -5.35 -5.60 -10.37
N SER A 119 -4.12 -6.09 -10.40
CA SER A 119 -3.35 -6.23 -11.65
C SER A 119 -4.00 -7.16 -12.67
N VAL A 120 -4.58 -8.28 -12.23
CA VAL A 120 -5.24 -9.24 -13.14
C VAL A 120 -6.51 -8.64 -13.74
N SER A 121 -7.32 -7.92 -12.95
CA SER A 121 -8.51 -7.22 -13.46
C SER A 121 -8.15 -6.19 -14.52
N THR A 122 -7.14 -5.36 -14.24
CA THR A 122 -6.67 -4.33 -15.17
C THR A 122 -6.08 -4.95 -16.43
N ALA A 123 -5.28 -6.01 -16.29
CA ALA A 123 -4.67 -6.74 -17.39
C ALA A 123 -5.74 -7.41 -18.28
N LEU A 124 -6.78 -8.01 -17.69
CA LEU A 124 -7.90 -8.57 -18.44
C LEU A 124 -8.64 -7.49 -19.25
N GLY A 125 -8.87 -6.32 -18.64
CA GLY A 125 -9.45 -5.17 -19.34
C GLY A 125 -8.61 -4.75 -20.56
N MET A 126 -7.28 -4.69 -20.43
CA MET A 126 -6.37 -4.38 -21.54
C MET A 126 -6.34 -5.48 -22.60
N ALA A 127 -6.41 -6.77 -22.20
CA ALA A 127 -6.46 -7.88 -23.14
C ALA A 127 -7.76 -7.85 -24.00
N ARG A 128 -8.89 -7.57 -23.37
CA ARG A 128 -10.17 -7.38 -24.06
C ARG A 128 -10.14 -6.17 -24.99
N ALA A 129 -9.58 -5.04 -24.55
CA ALA A 129 -9.43 -3.85 -25.40
C ALA A 129 -8.59 -4.15 -26.63
N ARG A 130 -7.44 -4.83 -26.49
CA ARG A 130 -6.61 -5.32 -27.59
C ARG A 130 -7.42 -6.13 -28.60
N THR A 131 -8.21 -7.10 -28.12
CA THR A 131 -9.02 -7.97 -28.97
C THR A 131 -10.09 -7.16 -29.73
N LEU A 132 -10.79 -6.26 -29.05
CA LEU A 132 -11.81 -5.39 -29.64
C LEU A 132 -11.25 -4.39 -30.66
N GLN A 133 -10.02 -3.93 -30.44
CA GLN A 133 -9.31 -2.99 -31.31
C GLN A 133 -8.54 -3.69 -32.44
N HIS A 134 -8.52 -5.03 -32.47
CA HIS A 134 -7.74 -5.83 -33.41
C HIS A 134 -6.24 -5.52 -33.38
N GLU A 135 -5.73 -5.17 -32.19
CA GLU A 135 -4.31 -4.93 -31.97
C GLU A 135 -3.58 -6.24 -31.62
N ASP A 136 -2.24 -6.21 -31.75
CA ASP A 136 -1.37 -7.37 -31.55
C ASP A 136 -0.24 -7.04 -30.57
N TYR A 137 -0.56 -7.04 -29.28
CA TYR A 137 0.41 -6.94 -28.18
C TYR A 137 0.08 -7.95 -27.08
N HIS A 138 1.09 -8.30 -26.29
CA HIS A 138 0.89 -9.19 -25.15
C HIS A 138 0.53 -8.40 -23.89
N VAL A 139 -0.27 -9.02 -23.02
CA VAL A 139 -0.61 -8.47 -21.72
C VAL A 139 -0.12 -9.42 -20.63
N VAL A 140 0.73 -8.91 -19.74
CA VAL A 140 1.39 -9.66 -18.69
C VAL A 140 1.11 -8.98 -17.35
N ALA A 141 0.57 -9.72 -16.37
CA ALA A 141 0.42 -9.28 -15.00
C ALA A 141 1.42 -10.01 -14.10
N LEU A 142 2.33 -9.28 -13.47
CA LEU A 142 3.25 -9.82 -12.46
C LEU A 142 2.65 -9.59 -11.07
N MET A 143 2.22 -10.65 -10.41
CA MET A 143 1.54 -10.65 -9.12
C MET A 143 2.37 -11.40 -8.08
N GLY A 144 2.52 -10.82 -6.89
CA GLY A 144 3.09 -11.51 -5.73
C GLY A 144 2.07 -12.45 -5.07
N ASP A 145 2.57 -13.50 -4.43
CA ASP A 145 1.75 -14.49 -3.71
C ASP A 145 0.94 -13.86 -2.55
N GLY A 146 1.47 -12.84 -1.88
CA GLY A 146 0.73 -12.06 -0.88
C GLY A 146 -0.52 -11.37 -1.47
N ALA A 147 -0.43 -10.83 -2.68
CA ALA A 147 -1.56 -10.18 -3.35
C ALA A 147 -2.69 -11.15 -3.73
N MET A 148 -2.39 -12.44 -3.78
CA MET A 148 -3.40 -13.48 -3.98
C MET A 148 -4.30 -13.72 -2.75
N THR A 149 -4.03 -13.11 -1.61
CA THR A 149 -4.94 -13.20 -0.46
C THR A 149 -6.15 -12.26 -0.58
N GLY A 150 -6.11 -11.30 -1.49
CA GLY A 150 -7.21 -10.35 -1.74
C GLY A 150 -8.31 -10.92 -2.66
N GLY A 151 -9.58 -10.64 -2.33
CA GLY A 151 -10.75 -11.14 -3.05
C GLY A 151 -10.78 -10.76 -4.53
N LEU A 152 -10.41 -9.52 -4.87
CA LEU A 152 -10.40 -9.00 -6.25
C LEU A 152 -9.52 -9.84 -7.20
N ALA A 153 -8.43 -10.47 -6.70
CA ALA A 153 -7.61 -11.37 -7.49
C ALA A 153 -8.41 -12.60 -7.98
N TYR A 154 -9.26 -13.14 -7.11
CA TYR A 154 -10.11 -14.31 -7.46
C TYR A 154 -11.26 -13.93 -8.38
N GLU A 155 -11.89 -12.78 -8.17
CA GLU A 155 -12.91 -12.25 -9.07
C GLU A 155 -12.35 -12.12 -10.49
N ALA A 156 -11.16 -11.51 -10.62
CA ALA A 156 -10.48 -11.35 -11.89
C ALA A 156 -10.07 -12.69 -12.53
N MET A 157 -9.55 -13.62 -11.73
CA MET A 157 -9.16 -14.95 -12.23
C MET A 157 -10.37 -15.77 -12.67
N ASN A 158 -11.50 -15.70 -11.96
CA ASN A 158 -12.74 -16.38 -12.33
C ASN A 158 -13.24 -15.90 -13.70
N ASP A 159 -13.27 -14.59 -13.93
CA ASP A 159 -13.68 -14.01 -15.21
C ASP A 159 -12.64 -14.28 -16.32
N ALA A 160 -11.35 -14.13 -16.03
CA ALA A 160 -10.29 -14.41 -17.00
C ALA A 160 -10.26 -15.86 -17.44
N GLY A 161 -10.42 -16.81 -16.50
CA GLY A 161 -10.33 -18.23 -16.80
C GLY A 161 -11.42 -18.76 -17.72
N GLU A 162 -12.61 -18.15 -17.72
CA GLU A 162 -13.69 -18.46 -18.67
C GLU A 162 -13.49 -17.74 -20.01
N SER A 163 -12.69 -16.69 -20.04
CA SER A 163 -12.43 -15.90 -21.25
C SER A 163 -11.52 -16.65 -22.24
N SER A 164 -11.60 -16.27 -23.52
CA SER A 164 -10.65 -16.70 -24.56
C SER A 164 -9.49 -15.73 -24.75
N GLU A 165 -9.31 -14.78 -23.82
CA GLU A 165 -8.28 -13.76 -23.93
C GLU A 165 -6.87 -14.32 -23.72
N GLN A 166 -5.93 -13.86 -24.53
CA GLN A 166 -4.53 -14.14 -24.32
C GLN A 166 -4.01 -13.23 -23.20
N LEU A 167 -3.98 -13.77 -22.00
CA LEU A 167 -3.51 -13.11 -20.78
C LEU A 167 -2.46 -13.97 -20.09
N ILE A 168 -1.35 -13.39 -19.69
CA ILE A 168 -0.28 -14.06 -18.94
C ILE A 168 -0.24 -13.51 -17.53
N VAL A 169 -0.55 -14.34 -16.55
CA VAL A 169 -0.37 -14.02 -15.12
C VAL A 169 0.90 -14.72 -14.64
N ILE A 170 1.84 -13.96 -14.13
CA ILE A 170 3.07 -14.48 -13.51
C ILE A 170 2.89 -14.37 -12.01
N LEU A 171 2.77 -15.52 -11.36
CA LEU A 171 2.73 -15.63 -9.91
C LEU A 171 4.17 -15.70 -9.37
N ASN A 172 4.64 -14.62 -8.76
CA ASN A 172 5.91 -14.56 -8.06
C ASN A 172 5.72 -15.04 -6.62
N ASP A 173 6.06 -16.29 -6.36
CA ASP A 173 5.90 -16.95 -5.08
C ASP A 173 7.22 -16.94 -4.30
N ASN A 174 7.29 -16.14 -3.25
CA ASN A 174 8.42 -16.11 -2.31
C ASN A 174 8.01 -16.49 -0.87
N GLY A 175 6.74 -16.84 -0.64
CA GLY A 175 6.19 -17.24 0.66
C GLY A 175 5.92 -16.09 1.61
N MET A 176 6.09 -14.85 1.15
CA MET A 176 6.06 -13.65 2.01
C MET A 176 5.23 -12.53 1.36
N SER A 177 4.42 -11.88 2.18
CA SER A 177 3.98 -10.50 1.94
C SER A 177 4.95 -9.53 2.65
N ILE A 178 4.49 -8.66 3.53
CA ILE A 178 5.36 -8.02 4.52
C ILE A 178 5.80 -9.06 5.56
N THR A 179 4.85 -9.85 6.06
CA THR A 179 5.01 -11.01 6.94
C THR A 179 4.81 -12.32 6.15
N PRO A 180 5.10 -13.50 6.73
CA PRO A 180 4.75 -14.78 6.11
C PRO A 180 3.27 -14.82 5.71
N ASN A 181 2.98 -15.33 4.51
CA ASN A 181 1.61 -15.41 4.01
C ASN A 181 0.74 -16.33 4.85
N VAL A 182 -0.50 -15.94 5.06
CA VAL A 182 -1.50 -16.67 5.87
C VAL A 182 -2.61 -17.27 5.00
N GLY A 183 -3.33 -18.25 5.55
CA GLY A 183 -4.53 -18.82 4.95
C GLY A 183 -4.29 -20.02 4.02
N GLY A 184 -5.40 -20.57 3.51
CA GLY A 184 -5.41 -21.83 2.75
C GLY A 184 -4.62 -21.77 1.44
N ILE A 185 -4.59 -20.63 0.77
CA ILE A 185 -3.82 -20.45 -0.47
C ILE A 185 -2.32 -20.47 -0.19
N ALA A 186 -1.86 -19.83 0.87
CA ALA A 186 -0.45 -19.89 1.27
C ALA A 186 -0.02 -21.34 1.55
N GLN A 187 -0.87 -22.11 2.23
CA GLN A 187 -0.64 -23.54 2.46
C GLN A 187 -0.63 -24.33 1.14
N HIS A 188 -1.56 -24.05 0.20
CA HIS A 188 -1.59 -24.70 -1.09
C HIS A 188 -0.32 -24.43 -1.91
N LEU A 189 0.16 -23.18 -1.96
CA LEU A 189 1.42 -22.82 -2.62
C LEU A 189 2.61 -23.48 -1.95
N ALA A 190 2.66 -23.54 -0.62
CA ALA A 190 3.69 -24.26 0.12
C ALA A 190 3.73 -25.76 -0.23
N LEU A 191 2.56 -26.42 -0.37
CA LEU A 191 2.48 -27.81 -0.83
C LEU A 191 2.99 -28.00 -2.26
N ILE A 192 2.72 -27.05 -3.16
CA ILE A 192 3.25 -27.09 -4.54
C ILE A 192 4.78 -26.97 -4.54
N ARG A 193 5.34 -26.07 -3.72
CA ARG A 193 6.80 -25.87 -3.57
C ARG A 193 7.51 -27.13 -3.06
N THR A 194 6.92 -27.86 -2.14
CA THR A 194 7.53 -29.01 -1.45
C THR A 194 7.39 -30.34 -2.19
N ARG A 195 6.77 -30.40 -3.39
CA ARG A 195 6.59 -31.62 -4.19
C ARG A 195 7.78 -31.90 -5.14
N PRO A 196 8.87 -32.53 -4.68
CA PRO A 196 10.09 -32.75 -5.50
C PRO A 196 9.91 -33.82 -6.58
N GLY A 197 8.89 -34.67 -6.48
CA GLY A 197 8.70 -35.83 -7.34
C GLY A 197 8.39 -35.51 -8.80
N TYR A 198 7.67 -34.45 -9.08
CA TYR A 198 7.24 -34.09 -10.44
C TYR A 198 8.41 -33.84 -11.40
N TYR A 199 9.43 -33.10 -10.97
CA TYR A 199 10.60 -32.81 -11.81
C TYR A 199 11.49 -34.02 -12.06
N ARG A 200 11.67 -34.89 -11.04
CA ARG A 200 12.49 -36.12 -11.17
C ARG A 200 11.82 -37.11 -12.14
N ILE A 201 10.52 -37.32 -12.03
CA ILE A 201 9.74 -38.21 -12.91
C ILE A 201 9.71 -37.67 -14.34
N LYS A 202 9.53 -36.36 -14.54
CA LYS A 202 9.57 -35.71 -15.88
C LYS A 202 10.94 -35.84 -16.54
N LYS A 203 12.03 -35.68 -15.78
CA LYS A 203 13.41 -35.83 -16.26
C LYS A 203 13.72 -37.29 -16.62
N ALA A 204 13.29 -38.22 -15.77
CA ALA A 204 13.48 -39.66 -16.02
C ALA A 204 12.64 -40.11 -17.24
N TYR A 205 11.41 -39.71 -17.37
CA TYR A 205 10.55 -40.03 -18.53
C TYR A 205 11.11 -39.46 -19.84
N ARG A 206 11.61 -38.21 -19.87
CA ARG A 206 12.27 -37.64 -21.05
C ARG A 206 13.56 -38.39 -21.39
N ALA A 207 14.34 -38.79 -20.41
CA ALA A 207 15.58 -39.55 -20.62
C ALA A 207 15.30 -40.94 -21.21
N VAL A 208 14.20 -41.58 -20.79
CA VAL A 208 13.79 -42.90 -21.29
C VAL A 208 13.20 -42.78 -22.70
N THR A 209 12.28 -41.84 -22.95
CA THR A 209 11.66 -41.68 -24.29
C THR A 209 12.62 -41.15 -25.35
N ALA A 210 13.69 -40.45 -24.98
CA ALA A 210 14.71 -40.00 -25.91
C ALA A 210 15.63 -41.13 -26.39
N LYS A 211 15.69 -42.26 -25.68
CA LYS A 211 16.56 -43.42 -25.99
C LYS A 211 15.84 -44.52 -26.77
N VAL A 212 14.51 -44.41 -27.00
CA VAL A 212 13.74 -45.45 -27.70
C VAL A 212 13.53 -45.06 -29.18
N PRO A 213 13.86 -45.94 -30.17
CA PRO A 213 13.56 -45.72 -31.58
C PRO A 213 12.02 -45.50 -31.76
N GLY A 214 11.62 -44.40 -32.41
CA GLY A 214 10.20 -44.05 -32.54
C GLY A 214 9.61 -43.23 -31.38
N GLY A 215 10.40 -42.87 -30.36
CA GLY A 215 9.96 -42.17 -29.13
C GLY A 215 9.25 -40.82 -29.33
N LYS A 216 9.50 -40.14 -30.45
CA LYS A 216 8.77 -38.89 -30.80
C LYS A 216 7.31 -39.15 -31.19
N CYS A 217 7.02 -40.31 -31.84
CA CYS A 217 5.64 -40.68 -32.18
C CYS A 217 4.88 -41.18 -30.95
N LEU A 218 5.54 -42.00 -30.14
CA LEU A 218 5.02 -42.47 -28.85
C LEU A 218 4.76 -41.30 -27.88
N TYR A 219 5.63 -40.29 -27.89
CA TYR A 219 5.48 -39.08 -27.07
C TYR A 219 4.19 -38.29 -27.43
N ARG A 220 3.85 -38.19 -28.74
CA ARG A 220 2.61 -37.53 -29.17
C ARG A 220 1.35 -38.34 -28.83
N LEU A 221 1.41 -39.66 -29.01
CA LEU A 221 0.27 -40.56 -28.72
C LEU A 221 -0.02 -40.63 -27.20
N THR A 222 1.03 -40.66 -26.39
CA THR A 222 0.92 -40.72 -24.93
C THR A 222 0.67 -39.36 -24.28
N HIS A 223 0.66 -38.26 -25.04
CA HIS A 223 0.46 -36.92 -24.48
C HIS A 223 -0.93 -36.77 -23.83
N ARG A 224 -1.99 -37.28 -24.47
CA ARG A 224 -3.35 -37.29 -23.90
C ARG A 224 -3.49 -38.22 -22.70
N LEU A 225 -2.90 -39.41 -22.76
CA LEU A 225 -2.83 -40.31 -21.61
C LEU A 225 -2.01 -39.69 -20.46
N LYS A 226 -0.92 -39.00 -20.77
CA LYS A 226 -0.08 -38.33 -19.78
C LYS A 226 -0.81 -37.21 -19.03
N GLU A 227 -1.64 -36.43 -19.71
CA GLU A 227 -2.46 -35.40 -19.04
C GLU A 227 -3.50 -36.06 -18.10
N HIS A 228 -4.07 -37.19 -18.53
CA HIS A 228 -4.97 -37.95 -17.67
C HIS A 228 -4.26 -38.55 -16.45
N TRP A 229 -3.07 -39.15 -16.64
CA TRP A 229 -2.23 -39.68 -15.57
C TRP A 229 -1.66 -38.57 -14.66
N LYS A 230 -1.36 -37.39 -15.22
CA LYS A 230 -0.94 -36.21 -14.46
C LYS A 230 -2.06 -35.77 -13.51
N ARG A 231 -3.30 -35.67 -14.00
CA ARG A 231 -4.47 -35.33 -13.18
C ARG A 231 -4.74 -36.38 -12.11
N MET A 232 -4.57 -37.65 -12.43
CA MET A 232 -4.83 -38.76 -11.50
C MET A 232 -3.76 -38.88 -10.41
N LEU A 233 -2.48 -38.62 -10.72
CA LEU A 233 -1.35 -38.76 -9.78
C LEU A 233 -1.04 -37.50 -8.99
N PHE A 234 -1.30 -36.31 -9.52
CA PHE A 234 -0.90 -35.04 -8.93
C PHE A 234 -2.06 -34.11 -8.57
N GLY A 235 -3.30 -34.48 -8.93
CA GLY A 235 -4.47 -33.63 -8.79
C GLY A 235 -4.47 -32.44 -9.75
N THR A 236 -5.59 -31.76 -9.86
CA THR A 236 -5.73 -30.48 -10.58
C THR A 236 -5.33 -29.36 -9.63
N THR A 237 -4.53 -28.41 -10.09
CA THR A 237 -4.22 -27.22 -9.29
C THR A 237 -5.47 -26.33 -9.20
N PHE A 238 -5.55 -25.52 -8.16
CA PHE A 238 -6.61 -24.51 -8.02
C PHE A 238 -6.71 -23.63 -9.27
N PHE A 239 -5.60 -23.24 -9.86
CA PHE A 239 -5.55 -22.39 -11.06
C PHE A 239 -6.12 -23.08 -12.31
N GLU A 240 -5.90 -24.38 -12.46
CA GLU A 240 -6.49 -25.16 -13.56
C GLU A 240 -8.02 -25.31 -13.38
N VAL A 241 -8.51 -25.39 -12.13
CA VAL A 241 -9.94 -25.36 -11.83
C VAL A 241 -10.56 -24.02 -12.21
N MET A 242 -9.83 -22.93 -12.01
CA MET A 242 -10.23 -21.57 -12.40
C MET A 242 -10.14 -21.32 -13.92
N GLY A 243 -9.72 -22.29 -14.73
CA GLY A 243 -9.67 -22.16 -16.20
C GLY A 243 -8.31 -21.72 -16.77
N PHE A 244 -7.27 -21.55 -15.97
CA PHE A 244 -5.94 -21.17 -16.44
C PHE A 244 -5.11 -22.39 -16.92
N GLU A 245 -4.34 -22.23 -17.99
CA GLU A 245 -3.24 -23.14 -18.27
C GLU A 245 -2.11 -22.91 -17.25
N TYR A 246 -1.90 -23.86 -16.33
CA TYR A 246 -0.87 -23.73 -15.30
C TYR A 246 0.49 -24.24 -15.76
N TYR A 247 1.51 -23.39 -15.63
CA TYR A 247 2.92 -23.70 -15.89
C TYR A 247 3.75 -23.43 -14.65
N GLY A 248 4.60 -24.37 -14.24
CA GLY A 248 5.49 -24.18 -13.10
C GLY A 248 5.44 -25.34 -12.11
N PRO A 249 5.98 -25.14 -10.89
CA PRO A 249 6.78 -23.96 -10.53
C PRO A 249 8.12 -23.92 -11.25
N VAL A 250 8.64 -22.71 -11.49
CA VAL A 250 9.92 -22.44 -12.15
C VAL A 250 10.85 -21.74 -11.17
N ASP A 251 12.13 -22.08 -11.16
CA ASP A 251 13.13 -21.33 -10.40
C ASP A 251 13.28 -19.92 -11.02
N GLY A 252 12.93 -18.91 -10.23
CA GLY A 252 12.98 -17.51 -10.63
C GLY A 252 14.39 -16.92 -10.70
N HIS A 253 15.41 -17.70 -10.34
CA HIS A 253 16.82 -17.33 -10.44
C HIS A 253 17.56 -18.07 -11.56
N ASP A 254 16.90 -18.98 -12.28
CA ASP A 254 17.41 -19.61 -13.50
C ASP A 254 16.95 -18.84 -14.74
N LEU A 255 17.75 -17.88 -15.18
CA LEU A 255 17.45 -16.97 -16.29
C LEU A 255 17.15 -17.71 -17.60
N LYS A 256 17.92 -18.79 -17.93
CA LYS A 256 17.68 -19.60 -19.12
C LYS A 256 16.32 -20.29 -19.07
N ARG A 257 15.99 -20.82 -17.90
CA ARG A 257 14.72 -21.49 -17.70
C ARG A 257 13.55 -20.51 -17.74
N LEU A 258 13.71 -19.34 -17.15
CA LEU A 258 12.74 -18.25 -17.21
C LEU A 258 12.46 -17.83 -18.65
N GLU A 259 13.49 -17.47 -19.42
CA GLU A 259 13.32 -17.08 -20.82
C GLU A 259 12.64 -18.17 -21.66
N TYR A 260 13.05 -19.43 -21.48
CA TYR A 260 12.40 -20.54 -22.17
C TYR A 260 10.90 -20.64 -21.84
N MET A 261 10.55 -20.51 -20.56
CA MET A 261 9.16 -20.62 -20.13
C MET A 261 8.34 -19.40 -20.56
N LEU A 262 8.89 -18.19 -20.47
CA LEU A 262 8.23 -16.97 -20.94
C LEU A 262 7.95 -17.01 -22.44
N ARG A 263 8.91 -17.46 -23.27
CA ARG A 263 8.68 -17.68 -24.71
C ARG A 263 7.61 -18.74 -24.97
N LEU A 264 7.59 -19.83 -24.18
CA LEU A 264 6.59 -20.88 -24.31
C LEU A 264 5.18 -20.38 -24.01
N VAL A 265 5.01 -19.56 -22.96
CA VAL A 265 3.69 -19.05 -22.57
C VAL A 265 3.25 -17.86 -23.41
N LYS A 266 4.18 -17.13 -24.00
CA LYS A 266 3.92 -16.00 -24.90
C LYS A 266 3.03 -16.38 -26.09
N ASP A 267 3.20 -17.59 -26.62
CA ASP A 267 2.49 -18.08 -27.81
C ASP A 267 1.14 -18.74 -27.47
N ARG A 268 0.69 -18.73 -26.20
CA ARG A 268 -0.56 -19.34 -25.78
C ARG A 268 -1.74 -18.42 -26.07
N ARG A 269 -2.87 -19.00 -26.47
CA ARG A 269 -4.08 -18.26 -26.85
C ARG A 269 -5.14 -18.20 -25.74
N HIS A 270 -4.92 -18.91 -24.64
CA HIS A 270 -5.80 -18.95 -23.47
C HIS A 270 -5.09 -18.29 -22.27
N PRO A 271 -5.82 -17.91 -21.23
CA PRO A 271 -5.22 -17.40 -20.00
C PRO A 271 -4.21 -18.39 -19.42
N VAL A 272 -3.01 -17.89 -19.12
CA VAL A 272 -1.90 -18.68 -18.58
C VAL A 272 -1.53 -18.16 -17.20
N LEU A 273 -1.27 -19.08 -16.26
CA LEU A 273 -0.59 -18.76 -15.01
C LEU A 273 0.79 -19.43 -15.00
N LEU A 274 1.84 -18.62 -15.01
CA LEU A 274 3.23 -19.04 -14.84
C LEU A 274 3.65 -18.83 -13.37
N HIS A 275 3.83 -19.94 -12.65
CA HIS A 275 4.27 -19.94 -11.25
C HIS A 275 5.79 -19.91 -11.18
N VAL A 276 6.34 -18.86 -10.59
CA VAL A 276 7.78 -18.61 -10.44
C VAL A 276 8.12 -18.54 -8.97
N ILE A 277 9.10 -19.31 -8.51
CA ILE A 277 9.58 -19.28 -7.12
C ILE A 277 10.80 -18.38 -7.05
N THR A 278 10.78 -17.39 -6.16
CA THR A 278 11.90 -16.47 -5.92
C THR A 278 12.28 -16.43 -4.45
N GLN A 279 13.45 -15.85 -4.16
CA GLN A 279 13.93 -15.60 -2.81
C GLN A 279 13.96 -14.07 -2.57
N LYS A 280 13.16 -13.60 -1.65
CA LYS A 280 13.11 -12.17 -1.25
C LYS A 280 14.45 -11.76 -0.63
N GLY A 281 15.00 -10.60 -1.01
CA GLY A 281 16.30 -10.14 -0.52
C GLY A 281 17.54 -10.73 -1.18
N LYS A 282 17.38 -11.59 -2.21
CA LYS A 282 18.46 -12.36 -2.86
C LYS A 282 19.70 -11.55 -3.19
N GLY A 283 20.87 -12.08 -2.73
CA GLY A 283 22.19 -11.52 -3.00
C GLY A 283 22.60 -10.36 -2.08
N TYR A 284 21.80 -10.10 -1.02
CA TYR A 284 22.17 -9.18 0.06
C TYR A 284 21.81 -9.82 1.40
N ALA A 285 22.79 -10.39 2.10
CA ALA A 285 22.60 -11.19 3.30
C ALA A 285 21.68 -10.52 4.36
N PRO A 286 21.83 -9.23 4.70
CA PRO A 286 20.92 -8.59 5.66
C PRO A 286 19.45 -8.63 5.24
N ALA A 287 19.16 -8.52 3.93
CA ALA A 287 17.80 -8.57 3.41
C ALA A 287 17.28 -10.00 3.21
N GLU A 288 18.14 -11.00 3.05
CA GLU A 288 17.76 -12.40 3.04
C GLU A 288 17.34 -12.88 4.44
N GLU A 289 18.06 -12.45 5.48
CA GLU A 289 17.80 -12.80 6.88
C GLU A 289 16.60 -12.06 7.46
N ASN A 290 16.37 -10.79 7.06
CA ASN A 290 15.33 -9.91 7.59
C ASN A 290 14.51 -9.25 6.48
N SER A 291 13.92 -10.05 5.61
CA SER A 291 13.25 -9.56 4.39
C SER A 291 12.01 -8.69 4.64
N ASP A 292 11.42 -8.77 5.81
CA ASP A 292 10.33 -7.94 6.30
C ASP A 292 10.81 -6.51 6.62
N VAL A 293 11.95 -6.37 7.29
CA VAL A 293 12.59 -5.07 7.58
C VAL A 293 12.97 -4.34 6.30
N PHE A 294 13.54 -5.09 5.33
CA PHE A 294 13.97 -4.56 4.04
C PHE A 294 12.84 -4.52 2.99
N HIS A 295 11.60 -4.83 3.39
CA HIS A 295 10.45 -4.65 2.49
C HIS A 295 10.22 -3.18 2.14
N GLY A 296 10.17 -2.30 3.15
CA GLY A 296 10.08 -0.84 2.97
C GLY A 296 11.00 -0.14 3.96
N ILE A 297 12.21 0.19 3.51
CA ILE A 297 13.29 0.67 4.36
C ILE A 297 13.57 2.16 4.12
N GLY A 298 13.96 2.89 5.18
CA GLY A 298 14.54 4.22 5.09
C GLY A 298 16.01 4.21 4.71
N HIS A 299 16.74 5.26 5.04
CA HIS A 299 18.21 5.31 4.90
C HIS A 299 18.88 4.25 5.78
N PHE A 300 19.89 3.58 5.25
CA PHE A 300 20.68 2.59 6.00
C PHE A 300 22.12 2.52 5.48
N ASP A 301 23.02 1.92 6.26
CA ASP A 301 24.40 1.66 5.85
C ASP A 301 24.46 0.33 5.05
N PRO A 302 24.88 0.33 3.78
CA PRO A 302 24.95 -0.89 2.98
C PRO A 302 25.88 -1.97 3.55
N GLU A 303 26.91 -1.61 4.31
CA GLU A 303 27.88 -2.55 4.89
C GLU A 303 27.41 -3.16 6.20
N LYS A 304 26.69 -2.37 7.01
CA LYS A 304 26.21 -2.74 8.35
C LYS A 304 24.76 -3.24 8.36
N GLY A 305 23.99 -2.96 7.28
CA GLY A 305 22.54 -3.18 7.28
C GLY A 305 21.81 -2.14 8.14
N MET A 306 20.68 -2.55 8.72
CA MET A 306 19.94 -1.70 9.67
C MET A 306 20.60 -1.74 11.04
N GLU A 307 21.02 -0.59 11.53
CA GLU A 307 21.36 -0.47 12.95
C GLU A 307 20.07 -0.56 13.79
N PRO A 308 20.13 -1.21 14.97
CA PRO A 308 19.00 -1.20 15.91
C PRO A 308 18.54 0.24 16.16
N ARG A 309 17.24 0.47 16.25
CA ARG A 309 16.66 1.79 16.53
C ARG A 309 16.95 2.26 17.97
N CYS A 310 18.23 2.36 18.34
CA CYS A 310 18.64 2.97 19.61
C CYS A 310 18.45 4.49 19.53
N GLY A 311 17.61 5.05 20.43
CA GLY A 311 17.43 6.49 20.57
C GLY A 311 16.43 7.15 19.62
N HIS A 312 15.60 6.40 18.89
CA HIS A 312 14.50 6.99 18.13
C HIS A 312 13.38 7.44 19.07
N LEU A 313 12.81 8.63 18.75
CA LEU A 313 11.58 9.08 19.40
C LEU A 313 10.45 8.09 19.11
N PRO A 314 9.57 7.77 20.08
CA PRO A 314 8.43 6.92 19.86
C PRO A 314 7.53 7.50 18.77
N THR A 315 6.91 6.62 17.99
CA THR A 315 5.97 6.97 16.92
C THR A 315 4.52 6.81 17.40
N PHE A 316 3.57 7.31 16.62
CA PHE A 316 2.14 7.05 16.87
C PHE A 316 1.82 5.55 16.82
N SER A 317 2.46 4.77 15.94
CA SER A 317 2.27 3.32 15.89
C SER A 317 2.86 2.61 17.12
N ASP A 318 3.95 3.11 17.70
CA ASP A 318 4.48 2.59 18.98
C ASP A 318 3.50 2.85 20.12
N THR A 319 2.94 4.07 20.21
CA THR A 319 1.91 4.41 21.20
C THR A 319 0.63 3.58 21.03
N PHE A 320 0.21 3.32 19.78
CA PHE A 320 -0.89 2.40 19.52
C PHE A 320 -0.57 1.01 20.05
N SER A 321 0.63 0.49 19.74
CA SER A 321 1.09 -0.83 20.18
C SER A 321 1.04 -0.99 21.71
N GLU A 322 1.64 -0.06 22.43
CA GLU A 322 1.64 -0.06 23.90
C GLU A 322 0.23 0.03 24.50
N THR A 323 -0.61 0.89 23.91
CA THR A 323 -1.97 1.12 24.39
C THR A 323 -2.86 -0.10 24.17
N ILE A 324 -2.84 -0.72 22.99
CA ILE A 324 -3.69 -1.87 22.68
C ILE A 324 -3.26 -3.11 23.46
N ASP A 325 -1.96 -3.30 23.66
CA ASP A 325 -1.43 -4.39 24.46
C ASP A 325 -1.87 -4.28 25.94
N ALA A 326 -1.74 -3.09 26.52
CA ALA A 326 -2.21 -2.81 27.88
C ALA A 326 -3.73 -2.95 28.04
N LEU A 327 -4.51 -2.56 27.03
CA LEU A 327 -5.97 -2.75 26.99
C LEU A 327 -6.33 -4.23 26.88
N GLY A 328 -5.59 -5.02 26.10
CA GLY A 328 -5.77 -6.47 25.96
C GLY A 328 -5.61 -7.24 27.27
N ALA A 329 -4.73 -6.75 28.17
CA ALA A 329 -4.59 -7.28 29.52
C ALA A 329 -5.80 -6.98 30.43
N GLN A 330 -6.45 -5.83 30.23
CA GLN A 330 -7.56 -5.36 31.09
C GLN A 330 -8.92 -5.92 30.66
N GLU A 331 -9.12 -6.10 29.34
CA GLU A 331 -10.42 -6.49 28.77
C GLU A 331 -10.26 -7.69 27.83
N PRO A 332 -10.65 -8.91 28.28
CA PRO A 332 -10.49 -10.14 27.49
C PRO A 332 -11.31 -10.19 26.19
N ARG A 333 -12.35 -9.35 26.07
CA ARG A 333 -13.17 -9.30 24.83
C ARG A 333 -12.48 -8.56 23.69
N ILE A 334 -11.38 -7.84 23.96
CA ILE A 334 -10.63 -7.16 22.89
C ILE A 334 -9.96 -8.19 21.99
N CYS A 335 -10.18 -8.04 20.70
CA CYS A 335 -9.43 -8.74 19.65
C CYS A 335 -8.91 -7.76 18.61
N ALA A 336 -7.71 -7.98 18.13
CA ALA A 336 -7.05 -7.15 17.13
C ALA A 336 -7.11 -7.82 15.76
N ILE A 337 -7.37 -7.02 14.71
CA ILE A 337 -7.45 -7.50 13.33
C ILE A 337 -6.60 -6.59 12.46
N THR A 338 -5.82 -7.18 11.56
CA THR A 338 -5.07 -6.44 10.53
C THR A 338 -5.07 -7.19 9.20
N ALA A 339 -4.68 -6.51 8.13
CA ALA A 339 -4.63 -7.05 6.77
C ALA A 339 -3.19 -7.05 6.25
N ALA A 340 -2.40 -8.06 6.60
CA ALA A 340 -0.98 -8.23 6.27
C ALA A 340 -0.06 -7.09 6.77
N MET A 341 -0.49 -6.36 7.81
CA MET A 341 0.22 -5.19 8.33
C MET A 341 0.57 -5.32 9.82
N LEU A 342 0.69 -6.55 10.35
CA LEU A 342 0.89 -6.81 11.77
C LEU A 342 1.97 -5.89 12.38
N ARG A 343 3.18 -5.94 11.83
CA ARG A 343 4.32 -5.12 12.25
C ARG A 343 4.14 -3.64 11.90
N GLY A 344 3.58 -3.37 10.72
CA GLY A 344 3.42 -2.01 10.24
C GLY A 344 2.45 -1.17 11.05
N THR A 345 1.46 -1.80 11.69
CA THR A 345 0.50 -1.16 12.60
C THR A 345 0.87 -1.27 14.08
N GLY A 346 1.96 -2.00 14.43
CA GLY A 346 2.41 -2.16 15.81
C GLY A 346 1.63 -3.21 16.61
N LEU A 347 1.08 -4.22 15.95
CA LEU A 347 0.35 -5.31 16.63
C LEU A 347 1.24 -6.48 17.08
N ASP A 348 2.58 -6.39 16.90
CA ASP A 348 3.51 -7.47 17.24
C ASP A 348 3.42 -7.88 18.72
N ALA A 349 3.40 -6.92 19.64
CA ALA A 349 3.31 -7.20 21.09
C ALA A 349 1.97 -7.85 21.42
N PHE A 350 0.86 -7.33 20.91
CA PHE A 350 -0.47 -7.90 21.13
C PHE A 350 -0.57 -9.32 20.56
N ALA A 351 -0.03 -9.57 19.38
CA ALA A 351 -0.01 -10.90 18.78
C ALA A 351 0.86 -11.90 19.57
N ALA A 352 1.96 -11.43 20.16
CA ALA A 352 2.81 -12.28 21.01
C ALA A 352 2.15 -12.63 22.34
N HIS A 353 1.45 -11.69 22.98
CA HIS A 353 0.80 -11.89 24.27
C HIS A 353 -0.58 -12.57 24.17
N TYR A 354 -1.32 -12.29 23.07
CA TYR A 354 -2.71 -12.76 22.88
C TYR A 354 -2.92 -13.38 21.49
N PRO A 355 -2.17 -14.45 21.12
CA PRO A 355 -2.18 -15.00 19.76
C PRO A 355 -3.58 -15.48 19.31
N GLU A 356 -4.42 -15.96 20.22
CA GLU A 356 -5.79 -16.41 19.94
C GLU A 356 -6.79 -15.26 19.73
N ARG A 357 -6.39 -14.01 20.00
CA ARG A 357 -7.20 -12.81 19.85
C ARG A 357 -6.64 -11.84 18.81
N CYS A 358 -5.57 -12.22 18.10
CA CYS A 358 -4.96 -11.44 17.04
C CYS A 358 -5.13 -12.14 15.70
N PHE A 359 -5.75 -11.47 14.74
CA PHE A 359 -6.08 -12.03 13.44
C PHE A 359 -5.42 -11.22 12.31
N ASP A 360 -4.44 -11.80 11.65
CA ASP A 360 -3.95 -11.32 10.36
C ASP A 360 -4.69 -12.06 9.25
N VAL A 361 -5.45 -11.33 8.45
CA VAL A 361 -6.32 -11.92 7.40
C VAL A 361 -5.67 -11.93 6.01
N GLY A 362 -4.38 -11.57 5.91
CA GLY A 362 -3.73 -11.32 4.62
C GLY A 362 -4.17 -9.97 4.05
N ILE A 363 -3.89 -9.72 2.76
CA ILE A 363 -4.26 -8.44 2.12
C ILE A 363 -5.75 -8.50 1.74
N ALA A 364 -6.63 -8.44 2.76
CA ALA A 364 -8.08 -8.63 2.63
C ALA A 364 -8.85 -7.69 3.57
N GLU A 365 -8.75 -6.39 3.33
CA GLU A 365 -9.31 -5.34 4.19
C GLU A 365 -10.83 -5.46 4.34
N GLY A 366 -11.56 -5.78 3.25
CA GLY A 366 -12.99 -6.01 3.31
C GLY A 366 -13.35 -7.16 4.24
N HIS A 367 -12.63 -8.28 4.15
CA HIS A 367 -12.81 -9.42 5.05
C HIS A 367 -12.52 -9.06 6.52
N ALA A 368 -11.47 -8.27 6.76
CA ALA A 368 -11.13 -7.78 8.11
C ALA A 368 -12.31 -7.05 8.76
N VAL A 369 -12.95 -6.14 8.02
CA VAL A 369 -14.06 -5.33 8.52
C VAL A 369 -15.33 -6.16 8.71
N SER A 370 -15.70 -7.00 7.74
CA SER A 370 -16.87 -7.90 7.88
C SER A 370 -16.72 -8.87 9.05
N MET A 371 -15.53 -9.46 9.22
CA MET A 371 -15.21 -10.32 10.35
C MET A 371 -15.30 -9.57 11.69
N ALA A 372 -14.83 -8.31 11.74
CA ALA A 372 -14.97 -7.45 12.91
C ALA A 372 -16.44 -7.24 13.27
N GLY A 373 -17.31 -7.00 12.27
CA GLY A 373 -18.76 -6.93 12.48
C GLY A 373 -19.32 -8.20 13.10
N GLY A 374 -18.91 -9.37 12.59
CA GLY A 374 -19.31 -10.67 13.14
C GLY A 374 -18.87 -10.87 14.61
N LEU A 375 -17.62 -10.52 14.93
CA LEU A 375 -17.08 -10.60 16.30
C LEU A 375 -17.81 -9.64 17.24
N ALA A 376 -18.04 -8.39 16.83
CA ALA A 376 -18.78 -7.41 17.63
C ALA A 376 -20.23 -7.84 17.87
N LYS A 377 -20.88 -8.48 16.91
CA LYS A 377 -22.23 -9.01 17.05
C LYS A 377 -22.32 -10.10 18.12
N GLN A 378 -21.22 -10.80 18.38
CA GLN A 378 -21.12 -11.84 19.43
C GLN A 378 -20.57 -11.30 20.76
N GLY A 379 -20.45 -9.97 20.91
CA GLY A 379 -20.05 -9.33 22.17
C GLY A 379 -18.56 -9.13 22.36
N MET A 380 -17.73 -9.40 21.34
CA MET A 380 -16.32 -9.03 21.35
C MET A 380 -16.13 -7.53 21.07
N ILE A 381 -14.94 -7.01 21.35
CA ILE A 381 -14.55 -5.62 21.06
C ILE A 381 -13.41 -5.66 20.03
N PRO A 382 -13.72 -5.74 18.74
CA PRO A 382 -12.70 -5.78 17.69
C PRO A 382 -12.07 -4.41 17.47
N VAL A 383 -10.73 -4.39 17.41
CA VAL A 383 -9.91 -3.26 17.01
C VAL A 383 -9.26 -3.59 15.67
N VAL A 384 -9.69 -2.91 14.62
CA VAL A 384 -9.22 -3.11 13.24
C VAL A 384 -8.13 -2.10 12.95
N ALA A 385 -6.86 -2.55 12.86
CA ALA A 385 -5.70 -1.71 12.60
C ALA A 385 -5.30 -1.82 11.13
N ILE A 386 -5.60 -0.80 10.35
CA ILE A 386 -5.37 -0.73 8.89
C ILE A 386 -4.90 0.69 8.51
N TYR A 387 -4.03 0.79 7.49
CA TYR A 387 -3.64 2.09 6.96
C TYR A 387 -4.81 2.81 6.31
N SER A 388 -4.88 4.11 6.49
CA SER A 388 -5.95 4.98 6.00
C SER A 388 -6.27 4.74 4.51
N THR A 389 -5.25 4.72 3.65
CA THR A 389 -5.44 4.50 2.21
C THR A 389 -6.00 3.10 1.87
N PHE A 390 -5.64 2.06 2.64
CA PHE A 390 -6.11 0.70 2.38
C PHE A 390 -7.52 0.45 2.92
N LEU A 391 -7.91 1.13 4.00
CA LEU A 391 -9.25 1.01 4.57
C LEU A 391 -10.36 1.46 3.61
N GLN A 392 -10.05 2.31 2.61
CA GLN A 392 -11.02 2.70 1.58
C GLN A 392 -11.61 1.51 0.79
N ARG A 393 -10.89 0.36 0.70
CA ARG A 393 -11.41 -0.87 0.08
C ARG A 393 -12.54 -1.52 0.86
N ALA A 394 -12.69 -1.18 2.12
CA ALA A 394 -13.71 -1.75 3.01
C ALA A 394 -14.88 -0.78 3.26
N TYR A 395 -15.04 0.27 2.45
CA TYR A 395 -16.07 1.29 2.65
C TYR A 395 -17.50 0.70 2.66
N ASP A 396 -17.81 -0.24 1.77
CA ASP A 396 -19.09 -0.93 1.77
C ASP A 396 -19.30 -1.75 3.05
N MET A 397 -18.28 -2.48 3.51
CA MET A 397 -18.32 -3.28 4.74
C MET A 397 -18.46 -2.41 5.99
N LEU A 398 -17.86 -1.20 6.00
CA LEU A 398 -18.08 -0.22 7.07
C LEU A 398 -19.55 0.18 7.17
N LEU A 399 -20.21 0.41 6.03
CA LEU A 399 -21.63 0.77 5.97
C LEU A 399 -22.53 -0.39 6.36
N GLN A 400 -22.42 -1.52 5.63
CA GLN A 400 -23.36 -2.62 5.70
C GLN A 400 -23.13 -3.51 6.91
N ASP A 401 -21.88 -3.95 7.15
CA ASP A 401 -21.59 -5.00 8.11
C ASP A 401 -21.33 -4.46 9.52
N VAL A 402 -21.10 -3.15 9.66
CA VAL A 402 -20.81 -2.52 10.95
C VAL A 402 -21.80 -1.42 11.30
N ALA A 403 -21.86 -0.35 10.49
CA ALA A 403 -22.60 0.86 10.88
C ALA A 403 -24.12 0.67 10.85
N MET A 404 -24.65 -0.06 9.87
CA MET A 404 -26.09 -0.31 9.74
C MET A 404 -26.66 -1.05 10.97
N LEU A 405 -25.84 -1.86 11.64
CA LEU A 405 -26.20 -2.56 12.87
C LEU A 405 -25.77 -1.81 14.15
N GLY A 406 -25.10 -0.67 14.02
CA GLY A 406 -24.56 0.10 15.14
C GLY A 406 -23.55 -0.68 15.99
N LEU A 407 -22.79 -1.60 15.38
CA LEU A 407 -21.87 -2.47 16.10
C LEU A 407 -20.66 -1.71 16.64
N HIS A 408 -20.23 -2.07 17.83
CA HIS A 408 -19.03 -1.48 18.45
C HIS A 408 -17.76 -2.12 17.86
N VAL A 409 -17.22 -1.47 16.85
CA VAL A 409 -15.94 -1.77 16.20
C VAL A 409 -15.07 -0.53 16.25
N VAL A 410 -13.82 -0.68 16.72
CA VAL A 410 -12.86 0.41 16.76
C VAL A 410 -11.91 0.28 15.58
N PHE A 411 -11.83 1.30 14.74
CA PHE A 411 -10.92 1.39 13.60
C PHE A 411 -9.72 2.24 13.99
N ALA A 412 -8.57 1.61 14.19
CA ALA A 412 -7.27 2.27 14.35
C ALA A 412 -6.73 2.58 12.95
N VAL A 413 -7.02 3.81 12.47
CA VAL A 413 -6.71 4.24 11.11
C VAL A 413 -5.32 4.88 11.10
N ASP A 414 -4.31 4.05 10.84
CA ASP A 414 -2.92 4.47 10.82
C ASP A 414 -2.56 5.16 9.48
N ARG A 415 -1.53 5.98 9.47
CA ARG A 415 -1.04 6.73 8.30
C ARG A 415 -2.09 7.66 7.69
N ALA A 416 -2.90 8.29 8.54
CA ALA A 416 -3.81 9.35 8.11
C ALA A 416 -3.03 10.61 7.69
N GLY A 417 -3.51 11.31 6.66
CA GLY A 417 -2.86 12.48 6.08
C GLY A 417 -1.77 12.13 5.06
N LEU A 418 -0.84 13.04 4.84
CA LEU A 418 0.27 12.88 3.90
C LEU A 418 1.35 11.98 4.49
N VAL A 419 1.73 10.92 3.78
CA VAL A 419 2.69 9.91 4.26
C VAL A 419 4.07 10.00 3.60
N GLY A 420 4.23 10.82 2.57
CA GLY A 420 5.52 11.14 1.99
C GLY A 420 5.90 10.34 0.75
N GLY A 421 7.01 9.59 0.82
CA GLY A 421 7.72 9.05 -0.33
C GLY A 421 6.98 8.00 -1.18
N ASP A 422 5.88 7.41 -0.68
CA ASP A 422 5.06 6.44 -1.43
C ASP A 422 3.97 7.11 -2.29
N GLY A 423 3.75 8.41 -2.10
CA GLY A 423 2.99 9.27 -2.99
C GLY A 423 1.48 9.04 -3.01
N GLU A 424 0.88 9.40 -4.13
CA GLU A 424 -0.55 9.52 -4.35
C GLU A 424 -1.36 8.27 -4.03
N THR A 425 -0.77 7.09 -4.14
CA THR A 425 -1.45 5.81 -3.84
C THR A 425 -1.47 5.48 -2.35
N HIS A 426 -0.63 6.14 -1.54
CA HIS A 426 -0.46 5.82 -0.12
C HIS A 426 -0.88 6.94 0.83
N HIS A 427 -1.14 8.16 0.34
CA HIS A 427 -1.64 9.23 1.19
C HIS A 427 -3.01 8.91 1.78
N GLY A 428 -3.15 9.07 3.08
CA GLY A 428 -4.40 8.86 3.84
C GLY A 428 -5.27 10.11 3.87
N VAL A 429 -5.64 10.64 2.70
CA VAL A 429 -6.29 11.96 2.57
C VAL A 429 -7.77 11.88 2.19
N PHE A 430 -8.28 10.68 1.95
CA PHE A 430 -9.69 10.43 1.62
C PHE A 430 -10.50 9.89 2.81
N ASP A 431 -9.85 9.44 3.88
CA ASP A 431 -10.51 8.82 5.03
C ASP A 431 -11.48 9.75 5.76
N VAL A 432 -11.14 11.03 5.89
CA VAL A 432 -12.02 12.06 6.44
C VAL A 432 -13.37 12.07 5.72
N ASN A 433 -13.35 12.01 4.42
CA ASN A 433 -14.53 12.13 3.57
C ASN A 433 -15.43 10.90 3.67
N TYR A 434 -14.88 9.69 3.44
CA TYR A 434 -15.71 8.49 3.44
C TYR A 434 -16.12 8.05 4.86
N LEU A 435 -15.28 8.20 5.89
CA LEU A 435 -15.66 7.86 7.26
C LEU A 435 -16.78 8.77 7.78
N ARG A 436 -16.72 10.06 7.45
CA ARG A 436 -17.77 11.02 7.85
C ARG A 436 -19.09 10.79 7.14
N SER A 437 -19.11 10.20 5.94
CA SER A 437 -20.35 9.84 5.24
C SER A 437 -21.08 8.65 5.86
N VAL A 438 -20.39 7.79 6.65
CA VAL A 438 -20.98 6.60 7.29
C VAL A 438 -21.90 7.01 8.44
N PRO A 439 -23.22 6.70 8.42
CA PRO A 439 -24.13 7.03 9.52
C PRO A 439 -23.69 6.36 10.84
N GLY A 440 -23.80 7.09 11.95
CA GLY A 440 -23.43 6.57 13.27
C GLY A 440 -21.92 6.44 13.55
N MET A 441 -21.06 6.54 12.52
CA MET A 441 -19.60 6.55 12.71
C MET A 441 -19.17 7.76 13.54
N GLN A 442 -18.26 7.53 14.49
CA GLN A 442 -17.57 8.57 15.24
C GLN A 442 -16.12 8.63 14.80
N VAL A 443 -15.54 9.83 14.60
CA VAL A 443 -14.19 9.99 14.06
C VAL A 443 -13.38 10.91 14.97
N LEU A 444 -12.40 10.35 15.65
CA LEU A 444 -11.46 11.02 16.55
C LEU A 444 -10.14 11.32 15.85
N CYS A 445 -9.55 12.48 16.15
CA CYS A 445 -8.33 12.96 15.51
C CYS A 445 -7.31 13.43 16.57
N PRO A 446 -6.53 12.51 17.17
CA PRO A 446 -5.46 12.89 18.10
C PRO A 446 -4.41 13.73 17.39
N ALA A 447 -3.88 14.74 18.07
CA ALA A 447 -2.82 15.60 17.59
C ALA A 447 -1.45 15.29 18.22
N SER A 448 -1.44 14.43 19.24
CA SER A 448 -0.24 13.94 19.93
C SER A 448 -0.39 12.46 20.28
N GLN A 449 0.72 11.83 20.61
CA GLN A 449 0.76 10.45 21.11
C GLN A 449 -0.01 10.31 22.42
N ALA A 450 0.11 11.29 23.33
CA ALA A 450 -0.65 11.31 24.57
C ALA A 450 -2.17 11.31 24.32
N GLU A 451 -2.64 12.11 23.36
CA GLU A 451 -4.06 12.11 22.95
C GLU A 451 -4.46 10.79 22.28
N LEU A 452 -3.57 10.19 21.47
CA LEU A 452 -3.84 8.90 20.84
C LEU A 452 -4.12 7.82 21.89
N GLY A 453 -3.26 7.69 22.90
CA GLY A 453 -3.46 6.73 23.99
C GLY A 453 -4.76 6.95 24.75
N GLN A 454 -5.11 8.21 25.06
CA GLN A 454 -6.35 8.57 25.73
C GLN A 454 -7.58 8.26 24.85
N MET A 455 -7.55 8.67 23.57
CA MET A 455 -8.67 8.49 22.64
C MET A 455 -8.92 7.01 22.32
N LEU A 456 -7.86 6.20 22.18
CA LEU A 456 -7.98 4.75 21.98
C LEU A 456 -8.61 4.09 23.20
N ARG A 457 -8.14 4.40 24.40
CA ARG A 457 -8.73 3.86 25.65
C ARG A 457 -10.21 4.20 25.74
N ARG A 458 -10.57 5.45 25.47
CA ARG A 458 -11.96 5.91 25.45
C ARG A 458 -12.78 5.21 24.36
N ALA A 459 -12.24 5.11 23.13
CA ALA A 459 -12.90 4.45 22.02
C ALA A 459 -13.22 2.98 22.31
N VAL A 460 -12.30 2.26 22.94
CA VAL A 460 -12.44 0.82 23.23
C VAL A 460 -13.34 0.56 24.43
N LEU A 461 -13.23 1.35 25.53
CA LEU A 461 -13.86 1.03 26.81
C LEU A 461 -15.13 1.81 27.12
N GLU A 462 -15.32 3.01 26.54
CA GLU A 462 -16.38 3.94 26.97
C GLU A 462 -17.37 4.29 25.85
N MET A 463 -16.94 4.23 24.58
CA MET A 463 -17.80 4.58 23.45
C MET A 463 -18.62 3.37 22.98
N THR A 464 -19.64 3.64 22.18
CA THR A 464 -20.50 2.61 21.57
C THR A 464 -20.69 2.90 20.09
N GLY A 465 -21.04 1.88 19.30
CA GLY A 465 -21.15 1.97 17.85
C GLY A 465 -19.77 2.00 17.18
N PRO A 466 -19.72 2.30 15.87
CA PRO A 466 -18.47 2.34 15.13
C PRO A 466 -17.65 3.61 15.46
N VAL A 467 -16.38 3.42 15.80
CA VAL A 467 -15.46 4.51 16.17
C VAL A 467 -14.18 4.39 15.34
N ALA A 468 -13.78 5.46 14.65
CA ALA A 468 -12.48 5.56 14.00
C ALA A 468 -11.57 6.52 14.78
N VAL A 469 -10.35 6.09 15.07
CA VAL A 469 -9.27 6.92 15.62
C VAL A 469 -8.21 7.02 14.53
N ARG A 470 -8.08 8.21 13.90
CA ARG A 470 -7.17 8.43 12.79
C ARG A 470 -5.92 9.15 13.24
N TYR A 471 -4.75 8.58 12.99
CA TYR A 471 -3.46 9.12 13.42
C TYR A 471 -2.40 9.00 12.31
N PRO A 472 -1.40 9.93 12.29
CA PRO A 472 -0.41 9.99 11.20
C PRO A 472 0.71 8.98 11.37
N ARG A 473 1.54 8.89 10.35
CA ARG A 473 2.86 8.27 10.42
C ARG A 473 3.86 9.22 11.10
N GLY A 474 4.74 8.68 11.97
CA GLY A 474 5.85 9.43 12.57
C GLY A 474 5.66 9.74 14.04
N CYS A 475 6.38 10.76 14.53
CA CYS A 475 6.43 11.15 15.93
C CYS A 475 5.61 12.41 16.19
N ASP A 476 5.48 12.81 17.46
CA ASP A 476 4.93 14.11 17.84
C ASP A 476 5.69 15.27 17.20
N GLY A 477 4.97 16.34 16.92
CA GLY A 477 5.54 17.65 16.59
C GLY A 477 5.83 18.48 17.84
N THR A 478 5.55 19.78 17.75
CA THR A 478 5.70 20.71 18.90
C THR A 478 4.55 20.59 19.91
N PHE A 479 3.40 20.10 19.49
CA PHE A 479 2.28 19.77 20.36
C PHE A 479 2.39 18.31 20.81
N THR A 480 2.64 18.09 22.11
CA THR A 480 2.91 16.78 22.70
C THR A 480 1.94 16.40 23.85
N GLY A 481 1.13 17.36 24.30
CA GLY A 481 0.23 17.21 25.44
C GLY A 481 -1.16 16.72 25.05
N ILE A 482 -2.04 16.66 26.05
CA ILE A 482 -3.48 16.47 25.91
C ILE A 482 -4.12 17.85 26.04
N ALA A 483 -4.94 18.24 25.05
CA ALA A 483 -5.71 19.46 25.14
C ALA A 483 -6.93 19.26 26.06
N GLU A 484 -6.96 19.95 27.18
CA GLU A 484 -8.10 19.96 28.10
C GLU A 484 -9.34 20.62 27.47
N GLN A 485 -9.12 21.60 26.60
CA GLN A 485 -10.14 22.34 25.88
C GLN A 485 -9.81 22.47 24.39
N PRO A 486 -10.81 22.63 23.51
CA PRO A 486 -10.57 22.85 22.08
C PRO A 486 -9.74 24.11 21.77
N CYS A 487 -9.82 25.17 22.62
CA CYS A 487 -9.05 26.40 22.45
C CYS A 487 -7.62 26.22 22.98
N LEU A 488 -6.65 26.13 22.07
CA LEU A 488 -5.22 26.02 22.39
C LEU A 488 -4.54 27.39 22.57
N ARG A 489 -5.17 28.42 22.01
CA ARG A 489 -4.67 29.79 22.07
C ARG A 489 -5.84 30.77 21.93
N GLU A 490 -5.97 31.71 22.86
CA GLU A 490 -6.93 32.80 22.78
C GLU A 490 -6.50 33.86 21.73
N GLY A 491 -7.48 34.47 21.09
CA GLY A 491 -7.30 35.53 20.11
C GLY A 491 -8.56 36.35 19.86
N SER A 492 -8.44 37.47 19.15
CA SER A 492 -9.53 38.41 18.91
C SER A 492 -9.82 38.71 17.44
N ASP A 493 -8.87 38.43 16.51
CA ASP A 493 -8.94 38.98 15.17
C ASP A 493 -9.33 37.94 14.10
N ILE A 494 -9.00 36.69 14.32
CA ILE A 494 -9.32 35.56 13.44
C ILE A 494 -9.34 34.24 14.20
N THR A 495 -10.26 33.36 13.88
CA THR A 495 -10.30 31.96 14.35
C THR A 495 -9.59 31.05 13.35
N LEU A 496 -8.60 30.29 13.82
CA LEU A 496 -7.93 29.22 13.07
C LEU A 496 -8.42 27.87 13.58
N VAL A 497 -9.04 27.06 12.73
CA VAL A 497 -9.58 25.74 13.10
C VAL A 497 -8.79 24.65 12.39
N THR A 498 -8.43 23.60 13.12
CA THR A 498 -7.75 22.42 12.58
C THR A 498 -8.03 21.16 13.42
N TYR A 499 -7.51 20.01 12.96
CA TYR A 499 -7.54 18.73 13.68
C TYR A 499 -6.29 17.90 13.37
N GLY A 500 -6.01 16.91 14.23
CA GLY A 500 -4.82 16.07 14.08
C GLY A 500 -3.53 16.86 14.16
N THR A 501 -2.46 16.31 13.62
CA THR A 501 -1.11 16.87 13.75
C THR A 501 -0.85 18.15 12.95
N LEU A 502 -1.75 18.53 12.03
CA LEU A 502 -1.66 19.83 11.35
C LEU A 502 -1.76 21.01 12.33
N VAL A 503 -2.18 20.77 13.58
CA VAL A 503 -2.17 21.74 14.67
C VAL A 503 -0.79 22.39 14.87
N ASN A 504 0.29 21.66 14.59
CA ASN A 504 1.65 22.19 14.71
C ASN A 504 1.90 23.35 13.75
N GLU A 505 1.49 23.20 12.49
CA GLU A 505 1.60 24.24 11.47
C GLU A 505 0.70 25.45 11.79
N VAL A 506 -0.54 25.19 12.28
CA VAL A 506 -1.49 26.24 12.65
C VAL A 506 -0.99 27.05 13.87
N LEU A 507 -0.41 26.41 14.89
CA LEU A 507 0.18 27.10 16.04
C LEU A 507 1.40 27.93 15.63
N ALA A 508 2.23 27.43 14.72
CA ALA A 508 3.34 28.17 14.16
C ALA A 508 2.84 29.38 13.32
N ALA A 509 1.81 29.20 12.51
CA ALA A 509 1.14 30.29 11.76
C ALA A 509 0.60 31.37 12.69
N ALA A 510 -0.05 30.98 13.80
CA ALA A 510 -0.56 31.93 14.80
C ALA A 510 0.56 32.76 15.45
N LYS A 511 1.75 32.17 15.68
CA LYS A 511 2.93 32.95 16.15
C LYS A 511 3.42 33.94 15.09
N MET A 512 3.42 33.56 13.80
CA MET A 512 3.79 34.46 12.70
C MET A 512 2.80 35.62 12.55
N LEU A 513 1.48 35.34 12.72
CA LEU A 513 0.43 36.36 12.72
C LEU A 513 0.60 37.36 13.86
N GLN A 514 0.95 36.89 15.06
CA GLN A 514 1.22 37.78 16.20
C GLN A 514 2.37 38.77 15.91
N ALA A 515 3.41 38.33 15.23
CA ALA A 515 4.51 39.22 14.81
C ALA A 515 4.05 40.28 13.78
N ARG A 516 2.90 40.07 13.13
CA ARG A 516 2.25 41.02 12.21
C ARG A 516 1.13 41.83 12.89
N GLY A 517 0.98 41.73 14.21
CA GLY A 517 -0.03 42.45 14.98
C GLY A 517 -1.44 41.82 14.95
N ILE A 518 -1.59 40.55 14.48
CA ILE A 518 -2.88 39.84 14.42
C ILE A 518 -2.95 38.82 15.55
N SER A 519 -4.00 38.93 16.37
CA SER A 519 -4.30 38.02 17.48
C SER A 519 -5.21 36.89 17.01
N ALA A 520 -4.58 35.72 16.66
CA ALA A 520 -5.30 34.56 16.18
C ALA A 520 -5.68 33.63 17.34
N GLU A 521 -6.98 33.27 17.38
CA GLU A 521 -7.50 32.17 18.22
C GLU A 521 -7.32 30.85 17.51
N VAL A 522 -6.75 29.85 18.20
CA VAL A 522 -6.51 28.53 17.62
C VAL A 522 -7.42 27.49 18.28
N LEU A 523 -8.30 26.89 17.49
CA LEU A 523 -9.19 25.81 17.89
C LEU A 523 -8.73 24.48 17.26
N LYS A 524 -8.52 23.48 18.10
CA LYS A 524 -8.26 22.10 17.70
C LYS A 524 -9.51 21.25 17.93
N LEU A 525 -9.99 20.61 16.87
CA LEU A 525 -11.12 19.69 16.95
C LEU A 525 -10.61 18.28 17.35
N PRO A 526 -10.98 17.76 18.53
CA PRO A 526 -10.61 16.40 18.93
C PRO A 526 -11.40 15.33 18.17
N SER A 527 -12.57 15.69 17.65
CA SER A 527 -13.44 14.87 16.82
C SER A 527 -13.93 15.67 15.61
N ILE A 528 -13.97 15.03 14.47
CA ILE A 528 -14.54 15.58 13.24
C ILE A 528 -15.93 15.00 12.93
N LYS A 529 -16.36 14.01 13.69
CA LYS A 529 -17.72 13.49 13.74
C LYS A 529 -17.96 12.81 15.10
N PRO A 530 -18.89 13.32 15.93
CA PRO A 530 -19.66 14.56 15.71
C PRO A 530 -18.77 15.80 15.67
N LEU A 531 -19.20 16.81 14.91
CA LEU A 531 -18.49 18.07 14.76
C LEU A 531 -18.95 19.09 15.82
N ASP A 532 -18.01 19.66 16.59
CA ASP A 532 -18.31 20.71 17.57
C ASP A 532 -18.45 22.08 16.89
N VAL A 533 -19.60 22.29 16.28
CA VAL A 533 -19.95 23.56 15.64
C VAL A 533 -20.17 24.69 16.66
N ARG A 534 -20.56 24.37 17.92
CA ARG A 534 -20.89 25.37 18.92
C ARG A 534 -19.65 26.16 19.35
N THR A 535 -18.58 25.49 19.65
CA THR A 535 -17.30 26.12 20.03
C THR A 535 -16.77 26.99 18.89
N VAL A 536 -16.80 26.51 17.65
CA VAL A 536 -16.33 27.29 16.49
C VAL A 536 -17.24 28.50 16.25
N ALA A 537 -18.57 28.37 16.41
CA ALA A 537 -19.50 29.47 16.27
C ALA A 537 -19.29 30.55 17.33
N ALA A 538 -18.99 30.17 18.57
CA ALA A 538 -18.68 31.13 19.65
C ALA A 538 -17.39 31.90 19.34
N SER A 539 -16.35 31.22 18.93
CA SER A 539 -15.09 31.83 18.53
C SER A 539 -15.25 32.77 17.33
N MET A 540 -15.94 32.31 16.27
CA MET A 540 -16.14 33.13 15.07
C MET A 540 -17.03 34.38 15.33
N ARG A 541 -17.98 34.32 16.28
CA ARG A 541 -18.71 35.55 16.73
C ARG A 541 -17.80 36.55 17.43
N LYS A 542 -16.78 36.07 18.15
CA LYS A 542 -15.79 36.91 18.81
C LYS A 542 -14.82 37.55 17.83
N THR A 543 -14.28 36.76 16.92
CA THR A 543 -13.18 37.15 16.02
C THR A 543 -13.66 37.71 14.67
N GLY A 544 -14.89 37.41 14.26
CA GLY A 544 -15.48 37.84 12.99
C GLY A 544 -14.94 37.15 11.73
N ARG A 545 -13.85 36.35 11.82
CA ARG A 545 -13.14 35.78 10.69
C ARG A 545 -12.74 34.33 10.97
N LEU A 546 -12.63 33.50 9.91
CA LEU A 546 -12.34 32.07 10.04
C LEU A 546 -11.35 31.59 8.98
N LEU A 547 -10.37 30.82 9.40
CA LEU A 547 -9.58 29.95 8.54
C LEU A 547 -9.71 28.51 9.04
N VAL A 548 -10.00 27.55 8.15
CA VAL A 548 -9.98 26.11 8.45
C VAL A 548 -8.85 25.48 7.67
N ALA A 549 -7.91 24.82 8.37
CA ALA A 549 -6.80 24.10 7.80
C ALA A 549 -6.96 22.59 8.02
N GLU A 550 -6.88 21.79 6.95
CA GLU A 550 -7.12 20.35 7.02
C GLU A 550 -6.37 19.54 5.96
N GLU A 551 -5.87 18.37 6.36
CA GLU A 551 -5.19 17.40 5.50
C GLU A 551 -6.18 16.45 4.83
N SER A 552 -7.09 16.98 4.03
CA SER A 552 -8.05 16.20 3.26
C SER A 552 -8.30 16.83 1.90
N VAL A 553 -8.87 16.07 0.97
CA VAL A 553 -9.35 16.61 -0.32
C VAL A 553 -10.54 17.54 -0.08
N CYS A 554 -10.74 18.50 -0.99
CA CYS A 554 -11.72 19.58 -0.78
C CYS A 554 -13.19 19.14 -0.84
N ILE A 555 -13.51 18.01 -1.50
CA ILE A 555 -14.88 17.50 -1.61
C ILE A 555 -15.23 16.70 -0.34
N GLY A 556 -16.30 17.08 0.35
CA GLY A 556 -16.70 16.44 1.62
C GLY A 556 -15.82 16.75 2.82
N CYS A 557 -14.95 17.75 2.74
CA CYS A 557 -14.06 18.17 3.83
C CYS A 557 -14.83 18.78 5.02
N VAL A 558 -14.19 18.79 6.19
CA VAL A 558 -14.75 19.33 7.44
C VAL A 558 -15.10 20.81 7.32
N GLY A 559 -14.24 21.60 6.69
CA GLY A 559 -14.43 23.03 6.55
C GLY A 559 -15.70 23.41 5.79
N LYS A 560 -16.09 22.67 4.75
CA LYS A 560 -17.34 22.93 4.01
C LYS A 560 -18.59 22.66 4.85
N GLU A 561 -18.61 21.56 5.61
CA GLU A 561 -19.74 21.27 6.51
C GLU A 561 -19.80 22.27 7.66
N LEU A 562 -18.65 22.61 8.23
CA LEU A 562 -18.55 23.61 9.27
C LEU A 562 -19.13 24.95 8.79
N LEU A 563 -18.73 25.39 7.60
CA LEU A 563 -19.24 26.63 7.01
C LEU A 563 -20.78 26.63 6.80
N ALA A 564 -21.32 25.51 6.26
CA ALA A 564 -22.77 25.36 6.11
C ALA A 564 -23.50 25.41 7.47
N SER A 565 -22.94 24.74 8.48
CA SER A 565 -23.49 24.68 9.83
C SER A 565 -23.42 26.02 10.58
N LEU A 566 -22.36 26.80 10.36
CA LEU A 566 -22.22 28.17 10.90
C LEU A 566 -23.24 29.11 10.28
N ARG A 567 -23.40 29.08 8.95
CA ARG A 567 -24.40 29.88 8.23
C ARG A 567 -25.83 29.58 8.72
N ALA A 568 -26.18 28.31 8.92
CA ALA A 568 -27.46 27.89 9.47
C ALA A 568 -27.72 28.42 10.89
N ARG A 569 -26.68 28.83 11.63
CA ARG A 569 -26.74 29.45 12.96
C ARG A 569 -26.63 30.98 12.92
N GLY A 570 -26.71 31.60 11.74
CA GLY A 570 -26.56 33.02 11.56
C GLY A 570 -25.14 33.55 11.86
N VAL A 571 -24.12 32.67 11.77
CA VAL A 571 -22.73 33.08 11.95
C VAL A 571 -22.09 33.17 10.56
N GLY A 572 -21.65 34.37 10.19
CA GLY A 572 -21.03 34.70 8.91
C GLY A 572 -19.81 35.58 9.08
N GLY A 573 -19.11 35.84 7.99
CA GLY A 573 -17.89 36.65 7.90
C GLY A 573 -16.93 36.08 6.86
N PRO A 574 -15.78 36.74 6.63
CA PRO A 574 -14.74 36.24 5.74
C PRO A 574 -14.21 34.86 6.19
N VAL A 575 -14.14 33.91 5.23
CA VAL A 575 -13.71 32.55 5.50
C VAL A 575 -12.69 32.10 4.45
N ARG A 576 -11.63 31.43 4.90
CA ARG A 576 -10.68 30.72 4.05
C ARG A 576 -10.64 29.24 4.42
N LEU A 577 -10.78 28.37 3.42
CA LEU A 577 -10.58 26.92 3.58
C LEU A 577 -9.24 26.54 2.95
N CYS A 578 -8.32 26.02 3.74
CA CYS A 578 -7.02 25.53 3.31
C CYS A 578 -7.01 24.00 3.40
N ASN A 579 -6.91 23.33 2.25
CA ASN A 579 -6.92 21.87 2.14
C ASN A 579 -6.12 21.42 0.89
N LEU A 580 -6.11 20.13 0.61
CA LEU A 580 -5.33 19.56 -0.49
C LEU A 580 -5.89 19.85 -1.89
N GLY A 581 -7.07 20.49 -1.99
CA GLY A 581 -7.75 20.74 -3.26
C GLY A 581 -8.42 19.50 -3.84
N ASP A 582 -8.75 19.55 -5.13
CA ASP A 582 -9.31 18.43 -5.90
C ASP A 582 -8.22 17.88 -6.83
N ARG A 583 -7.23 17.21 -6.24
CA ARG A 583 -6.06 16.67 -6.96
C ARG A 583 -5.38 15.57 -6.17
N PHE A 584 -4.65 14.68 -6.86
CA PHE A 584 -3.72 13.74 -6.24
C PHE A 584 -2.42 14.47 -5.88
N ILE A 585 -1.94 14.27 -4.65
CA ILE A 585 -0.69 14.86 -4.17
C ILE A 585 0.47 13.93 -4.51
N PRO A 586 1.55 14.40 -5.16
CA PRO A 586 2.68 13.58 -5.55
C PRO A 586 3.46 13.04 -4.34
N HIS A 587 4.46 12.19 -4.60
CA HIS A 587 5.42 11.77 -3.59
C HIS A 587 6.42 12.87 -3.25
N GLY A 588 6.99 12.82 -2.04
CA GLY A 588 7.99 13.77 -1.53
C GLY A 588 8.05 13.78 -0.02
N ALA A 589 8.91 14.60 0.57
CA ALA A 589 8.92 14.79 2.02
C ALA A 589 7.66 15.58 2.46
N VAL A 590 7.05 15.20 3.58
CA VAL A 590 5.80 15.84 4.07
C VAL A 590 5.90 17.37 4.17
N PRO A 591 7.00 17.98 4.64
CA PRO A 591 7.10 19.45 4.64
C PRO A 591 7.09 20.09 3.25
N GLU A 592 7.60 19.39 2.21
CA GLU A 592 7.53 19.84 0.82
C GLU A 592 6.10 19.77 0.28
N LEU A 593 5.38 18.69 0.63
CA LEU A 593 3.99 18.49 0.26
C LEU A 593 3.05 19.50 0.95
N TYR A 594 3.33 19.87 2.21
CA TYR A 594 2.61 20.95 2.89
C TYR A 594 2.80 22.28 2.17
N ARG A 595 4.05 22.63 1.77
CA ARG A 595 4.30 23.84 0.97
C ARG A 595 3.58 23.82 -0.37
N LEU A 596 3.61 22.69 -1.07
CA LEU A 596 2.87 22.50 -2.33
C LEU A 596 1.36 22.72 -2.16
N ALA A 597 0.82 22.28 -1.04
CA ALA A 597 -0.62 22.36 -0.72
C ALA A 597 -1.02 23.68 -0.05
N GLY A 598 -0.07 24.53 0.35
CA GLY A 598 -0.35 25.75 1.11
C GLY A 598 -0.80 25.47 2.55
N LEU A 599 -0.34 24.36 3.14
CA LEU A 599 -0.66 23.94 4.51
C LEU A 599 0.51 24.11 5.49
N ASP A 600 1.67 24.58 5.04
CA ASP A 600 2.79 24.95 5.90
C ASP A 600 2.47 26.25 6.68
N ALA A 601 3.13 26.45 7.79
CA ALA A 601 2.87 27.56 8.71
C ALA A 601 2.90 28.94 8.04
N LYS A 602 3.86 29.15 7.11
CA LYS A 602 3.97 30.42 6.39
C LYS A 602 2.76 30.66 5.48
N SER A 603 2.41 29.67 4.67
CA SER A 603 1.28 29.76 3.75
C SER A 603 -0.06 29.96 4.48
N LEU A 604 -0.24 29.27 5.63
CA LEU A 604 -1.41 29.44 6.49
C LEU A 604 -1.45 30.85 7.12
N ALA A 605 -0.30 31.37 7.56
CA ALA A 605 -0.22 32.72 8.10
C ALA A 605 -0.51 33.80 7.03
N ASP A 606 0.00 33.61 5.82
CA ASP A 606 -0.27 34.52 4.70
C ASP A 606 -1.76 34.49 4.30
N ALA A 607 -2.36 33.30 4.20
CA ALA A 607 -3.79 33.14 3.93
C ALA A 607 -4.68 33.75 5.02
N ALA A 608 -4.32 33.59 6.29
CA ALA A 608 -5.06 34.19 7.40
C ALA A 608 -4.92 35.72 7.42
N TRP A 609 -3.73 36.24 7.10
CA TRP A 609 -3.50 37.67 6.95
C TRP A 609 -4.38 38.28 5.84
N GLU A 610 -4.46 37.63 4.66
CA GLU A 610 -5.35 38.04 3.58
C GLU A 610 -6.83 38.13 4.03
N VAL A 611 -7.29 37.15 4.83
CA VAL A 611 -8.66 37.15 5.38
C VAL A 611 -8.86 38.34 6.32
N CYS A 612 -7.83 38.77 7.05
CA CYS A 612 -7.90 39.92 7.94
C CYS A 612 -7.87 41.28 7.21
N GLN A 613 -7.27 41.33 6.01
CA GLN A 613 -7.23 42.56 5.19
C GLN A 613 -8.48 42.78 4.34
N ASN A 614 -9.21 41.71 4.00
CA ASN A 614 -10.46 41.84 3.27
C ASN A 614 -11.53 42.37 4.22
N GLU A 615 -11.86 43.63 4.11
CA GLU A 615 -13.03 44.22 4.77
C GLU A 615 -14.29 43.49 4.25
N ALA A 616 -15.23 43.22 5.17
CA ALA A 616 -16.48 42.48 4.93
C ALA A 616 -17.43 43.19 3.98
#